data_a3ae298d47e0e07fd7923a57e7d7a251
#
_entry.id   a3ae298d47e0e07fd7923a57e7d7a251
#
_cell.length_a   1.000
_cell.length_b   1.000
_cell.length_c   1.000
_cell.angle_alpha   90.00
_cell.angle_beta   90.00
_cell.angle_gamma   90.00
#
_symmetry.space_group_name_H-M   'P 1'
#
loop_
_entity.id
_entity.type
_entity.pdbx_description
1 polymer ?
#
loop_
_entity_poly.entity_id
_entity_poly.type
_entity_poly.pdbx_seq_one_letter_code
_entity_poly.pdbx_strand_id
1 'polypeptide(L)'
;IGKGAFSNDTALTSVHLGSGIATIGESAFVDANNLASLTVDPANTVYSVEDGALYGKGDAGRTLVLYLPTKTDTDVTVPKGTTAIADAAFANNSSLRRVVLPEGLTTIGYGAFDGDANLTDLVIPDSVTVARGLVNNGLDTIELGSKVTELWMTPRESATPRHIIVRGGNDGEFYYEGKASNGRPDSAFFGEGMTRFTFWFDTPRVLVLPSTVEEIKLAADMDDDLKAGTEIYVAAPKGSKAWTLTETAMKDAGYNTANLFEYTTPQVTVSGTGINEAGAGYTLTSSVGTPTTVKVSAQGGTLGGREMRVVQIGADGTETVLQDWDSMQGSSDESASTDSYTWTPTSADVSLRVDVRQDPHAVTSTTVTLKASSDTTPAQGAWAWGARGWWYRYADGTYPTSTTKTIDGQVYRFDADGYMRTGWVFEQGNWYYHTLSGAQASGWVLDGVSWYYMDPATGTMVTGWVKDGAHWYYLSPANGKMLTGWVKDGDAWYYLKPGSGQMVTGRVWIGWKYYRFSDSGQWIH
;
A
#
# COMPACT_ATOMS: atom_id res chain seq x y z
N ILE A 1 -10.46 -34.06 -12.27
CA ILE A 1 -11.24 -33.16 -13.14
C ILE A 1 -10.26 -32.47 -14.05
N GLY A 2 -10.48 -32.55 -15.38
CA GLY A 2 -9.59 -31.92 -16.36
C GLY A 2 -9.79 -30.41 -16.51
N LYS A 3 -8.86 -29.75 -17.24
CA LYS A 3 -8.98 -28.36 -17.63
C LYS A 3 -10.27 -28.10 -18.40
N GLY A 4 -11.06 -27.10 -17.99
CA GLY A 4 -12.31 -26.71 -18.63
C GLY A 4 -13.41 -27.77 -18.64
N ALA A 5 -13.35 -28.80 -17.76
CA ALA A 5 -14.23 -29.97 -17.82
C ALA A 5 -15.73 -29.65 -17.76
N PHE A 6 -16.12 -28.57 -17.08
CA PHE A 6 -17.49 -28.08 -16.96
C PHE A 6 -17.59 -26.61 -17.42
N SER A 7 -16.64 -26.17 -18.23
CA SER A 7 -16.65 -24.80 -18.76
C SER A 7 -17.88 -24.60 -19.67
N ASN A 8 -18.58 -23.48 -19.50
CA ASN A 8 -19.82 -23.12 -20.20
C ASN A 8 -21.00 -24.08 -19.95
N ASP A 9 -20.94 -24.93 -18.91
CA ASP A 9 -22.07 -25.80 -18.57
C ASP A 9 -23.13 -25.03 -17.78
N THR A 10 -23.97 -24.32 -18.49
CA THR A 10 -25.07 -23.51 -17.91
C THR A 10 -26.19 -24.38 -17.31
N ALA A 11 -26.20 -25.70 -17.55
CA ALA A 11 -27.15 -26.63 -16.93
C ALA A 11 -26.64 -27.15 -15.57
N LEU A 12 -25.38 -27.02 -15.27
CA LEU A 12 -24.78 -27.51 -14.03
C LEU A 12 -25.26 -26.68 -12.82
N THR A 13 -26.00 -27.31 -11.91
CA THR A 13 -26.51 -26.64 -10.70
C THR A 13 -25.87 -27.13 -9.39
N SER A 14 -25.30 -28.33 -9.43
CA SER A 14 -24.65 -28.91 -8.25
C SER A 14 -23.46 -29.82 -8.62
N VAL A 15 -22.45 -29.79 -7.74
CA VAL A 15 -21.26 -30.65 -7.85
C VAL A 15 -20.99 -31.30 -6.49
N HIS A 16 -20.74 -32.62 -6.53
CA HIS A 16 -20.20 -33.33 -5.38
C HIS A 16 -18.82 -33.90 -5.72
N LEU A 17 -17.80 -33.49 -4.97
CA LEU A 17 -16.44 -33.99 -5.11
C LEU A 17 -16.22 -35.16 -4.16
N GLY A 18 -16.05 -36.36 -4.73
CA GLY A 18 -15.75 -37.57 -3.97
C GLY A 18 -14.35 -37.54 -3.32
N SER A 19 -14.11 -38.48 -2.40
CA SER A 19 -12.85 -38.58 -1.64
C SER A 19 -11.60 -38.80 -2.52
N GLY A 20 -11.75 -39.38 -3.71
CA GLY A 20 -10.65 -39.68 -4.64
C GLY A 20 -10.29 -38.52 -5.59
N ILE A 21 -10.96 -37.38 -5.53
CA ILE A 21 -10.61 -36.21 -6.37
C ILE A 21 -9.36 -35.55 -5.81
N ALA A 22 -8.26 -35.68 -6.56
CA ALA A 22 -6.95 -35.15 -6.21
C ALA A 22 -6.58 -33.90 -7.01
N THR A 23 -7.18 -33.70 -8.19
CA THR A 23 -6.87 -32.51 -9.04
C THR A 23 -8.12 -31.96 -9.69
N ILE A 24 -8.19 -30.63 -9.77
CA ILE A 24 -9.13 -29.84 -10.55
C ILE A 24 -8.29 -28.95 -11.47
N GLY A 25 -8.49 -29.11 -12.77
CA GLY A 25 -7.75 -28.36 -13.78
C GLY A 25 -8.19 -26.90 -13.86
N GLU A 26 -7.34 -26.07 -14.46
CA GLU A 26 -7.60 -24.65 -14.70
C GLU A 26 -8.97 -24.45 -15.40
N SER A 27 -9.68 -23.42 -15.01
CA SER A 27 -10.95 -23.01 -15.61
C SER A 27 -12.00 -24.13 -15.68
N ALA A 28 -11.92 -25.11 -14.78
CA ALA A 28 -12.81 -26.30 -14.81
C ALA A 28 -14.30 -25.94 -14.73
N PHE A 29 -14.66 -24.85 -14.08
CA PHE A 29 -16.05 -24.39 -13.86
C PHE A 29 -16.34 -23.00 -14.45
N VAL A 30 -15.48 -22.50 -15.33
CA VAL A 30 -15.68 -21.19 -15.96
C VAL A 30 -17.02 -21.16 -16.69
N ASP A 31 -17.80 -20.10 -16.50
CA ASP A 31 -19.12 -19.89 -17.09
C ASP A 31 -20.19 -20.95 -16.73
N ALA A 32 -19.96 -21.76 -15.68
CA ALA A 32 -20.99 -22.61 -15.07
C ALA A 32 -21.88 -21.75 -14.13
N ASN A 33 -22.52 -20.72 -14.69
CA ASN A 33 -23.12 -19.60 -13.95
C ASN A 33 -24.35 -19.98 -13.10
N ASN A 34 -24.91 -21.16 -13.26
CA ASN A 34 -26.03 -21.68 -12.47
C ASN A 34 -25.61 -22.62 -11.33
N LEU A 35 -24.30 -22.80 -11.12
CA LEU A 35 -23.81 -23.66 -10.04
C LEU A 35 -24.12 -23.05 -8.67
N ALA A 36 -25.05 -23.71 -7.96
CA ALA A 36 -25.61 -23.22 -6.69
C ALA A 36 -25.22 -24.08 -5.49
N SER A 37 -24.73 -25.30 -5.72
CA SER A 37 -24.35 -26.21 -4.65
C SER A 37 -23.04 -26.91 -4.95
N LEU A 38 -22.14 -26.84 -3.97
CA LEU A 38 -20.87 -27.55 -4.02
C LEU A 38 -20.62 -28.25 -2.69
N THR A 39 -20.34 -29.55 -2.75
CA THR A 39 -20.03 -30.36 -1.58
C THR A 39 -18.78 -31.20 -1.82
N VAL A 40 -18.06 -31.49 -0.77
CA VAL A 40 -16.84 -32.31 -0.79
C VAL A 40 -16.99 -33.43 0.22
N ASP A 41 -16.66 -34.64 -0.17
CA ASP A 41 -16.65 -35.82 0.70
C ASP A 41 -15.71 -35.52 1.92
N PRO A 42 -16.14 -35.76 3.17
CA PRO A 42 -15.32 -35.53 4.34
C PRO A 42 -13.97 -36.28 4.35
N ALA A 43 -13.88 -37.40 3.62
CA ALA A 43 -12.65 -38.16 3.44
C ALA A 43 -11.71 -37.57 2.36
N ASN A 44 -12.11 -36.53 1.63
CA ASN A 44 -11.23 -35.86 0.69
C ASN A 44 -10.17 -35.04 1.45
N THR A 45 -8.90 -35.32 1.19
CA THR A 45 -7.77 -34.68 1.89
C THR A 45 -7.21 -33.46 1.16
N VAL A 46 -7.67 -33.21 -0.08
CA VAL A 46 -7.14 -32.16 -0.96
C VAL A 46 -8.06 -30.95 -1.02
N TYR A 47 -9.37 -31.16 -1.04
CA TYR A 47 -10.36 -30.09 -1.20
C TYR A 47 -11.27 -29.96 0.02
N SER A 48 -11.76 -28.75 0.23
CA SER A 48 -12.78 -28.45 1.25
C SER A 48 -13.68 -27.31 0.78
N VAL A 49 -14.90 -27.25 1.31
CA VAL A 49 -15.82 -26.14 1.08
C VAL A 49 -15.99 -25.35 2.38
N GLU A 50 -15.90 -24.04 2.29
CA GLU A 50 -16.10 -23.09 3.37
C GLU A 50 -16.89 -21.90 2.82
N ASP A 51 -18.03 -21.57 3.41
CA ASP A 51 -18.90 -20.45 3.04
C ASP A 51 -19.28 -20.34 1.54
N GLY A 52 -19.43 -21.48 0.89
CA GLY A 52 -19.76 -21.55 -0.54
C GLY A 52 -18.56 -21.37 -1.47
N ALA A 53 -17.36 -21.35 -0.93
CA ALA A 53 -16.12 -21.37 -1.69
C ALA A 53 -15.43 -22.72 -1.62
N LEU A 54 -14.87 -23.17 -2.74
CA LEU A 54 -14.02 -24.35 -2.85
C LEU A 54 -12.57 -23.97 -2.63
N TYR A 55 -11.94 -24.61 -1.70
CA TYR A 55 -10.52 -24.46 -1.43
C TYR A 55 -9.77 -25.76 -1.71
N GLY A 56 -8.62 -25.65 -2.38
CA GLY A 56 -7.63 -26.71 -2.52
C GLY A 56 -6.48 -26.51 -1.55
N LYS A 57 -5.93 -27.59 -0.98
CA LYS A 57 -4.68 -27.55 -0.21
C LYS A 57 -3.50 -27.52 -1.15
N GLY A 58 -2.59 -26.56 -0.96
CA GLY A 58 -1.31 -26.46 -1.65
C GLY A 58 -0.15 -26.52 -0.66
N ASP A 59 1.07 -26.73 -1.16
CA ASP A 59 2.28 -26.85 -0.34
C ASP A 59 2.62 -25.54 0.43
N ALA A 60 2.25 -24.40 -0.14
CA ALA A 60 2.53 -23.07 0.42
C ALA A 60 1.32 -22.46 1.17
N GLY A 61 0.19 -23.12 1.21
CA GLY A 61 -1.06 -22.64 1.75
C GLY A 61 -2.26 -23.16 0.97
N ARG A 62 -3.42 -22.55 1.14
CA ARG A 62 -4.60 -22.98 0.38
C ARG A 62 -4.87 -22.07 -0.83
N THR A 63 -5.45 -22.67 -1.87
CA THR A 63 -5.91 -21.97 -3.07
C THR A 63 -7.43 -21.86 -3.05
N LEU A 64 -7.98 -20.65 -3.22
CA LEU A 64 -9.40 -20.48 -3.52
C LEU A 64 -9.61 -20.90 -4.99
N VAL A 65 -10.30 -21.99 -5.22
CA VAL A 65 -10.51 -22.61 -6.55
C VAL A 65 -11.76 -22.04 -7.22
N LEU A 66 -12.83 -21.87 -6.46
CA LEU A 66 -14.11 -21.38 -6.96
C LEU A 66 -14.92 -20.78 -5.82
N TYR A 67 -15.48 -19.59 -6.01
CA TYR A 67 -16.58 -19.03 -5.25
C TYR A 67 -17.86 -19.19 -6.06
N LEU A 68 -18.92 -19.73 -5.44
CA LEU A 68 -20.14 -20.06 -6.18
C LEU A 68 -20.76 -18.82 -6.84
N PRO A 69 -20.98 -18.81 -8.17
CA PRO A 69 -21.47 -17.63 -8.90
C PRO A 69 -22.90 -17.23 -8.50
N THR A 70 -23.68 -18.14 -7.93
CA THR A 70 -25.05 -17.90 -7.47
C THR A 70 -25.15 -17.36 -6.03
N LYS A 71 -24.03 -17.16 -5.34
CA LYS A 71 -24.01 -16.55 -4.01
C LYS A 71 -24.47 -15.08 -4.10
N THR A 72 -25.22 -14.67 -3.10
CA THR A 72 -25.79 -13.32 -3.02
C THR A 72 -25.08 -12.43 -2.01
N ASP A 73 -23.92 -12.86 -1.51
CA ASP A 73 -23.10 -12.06 -0.60
C ASP A 73 -22.57 -10.83 -1.36
N THR A 74 -22.70 -9.66 -0.76
CA THR A 74 -22.19 -8.41 -1.33
C THR A 74 -20.76 -8.15 -0.94
N ASP A 75 -20.35 -8.63 0.23
CA ASP A 75 -19.02 -8.46 0.80
C ASP A 75 -18.45 -9.82 1.16
N VAL A 76 -17.28 -10.14 0.62
CA VAL A 76 -16.59 -11.39 0.86
C VAL A 76 -15.20 -11.12 1.40
N THR A 77 -14.87 -11.76 2.52
CA THR A 77 -13.50 -11.77 3.05
C THR A 77 -12.86 -13.12 2.78
N VAL A 78 -11.82 -13.11 1.94
CA VAL A 78 -11.02 -14.31 1.68
C VAL A 78 -10.23 -14.65 2.95
N PRO A 79 -10.35 -15.88 3.49
CA PRO A 79 -9.73 -16.22 4.77
C PRO A 79 -8.21 -16.15 4.76
N LYS A 80 -7.62 -15.74 5.89
CA LYS A 80 -6.16 -15.79 6.14
C LYS A 80 -5.61 -17.20 5.85
N GLY A 81 -4.39 -17.27 5.30
CA GLY A 81 -3.78 -18.54 4.87
C GLY A 81 -4.16 -18.98 3.45
N THR A 82 -4.99 -18.19 2.75
CA THR A 82 -5.16 -18.33 1.31
C THR A 82 -3.97 -17.67 0.62
N THR A 83 -3.21 -18.44 -0.15
CA THR A 83 -1.99 -17.99 -0.84
C THR A 83 -2.18 -17.82 -2.35
N ALA A 84 -3.24 -18.37 -2.90
CA ALA A 84 -3.59 -18.22 -4.31
C ALA A 84 -5.10 -18.13 -4.53
N ILE A 85 -5.50 -17.41 -5.56
CA ILE A 85 -6.83 -17.40 -6.16
C ILE A 85 -6.67 -17.99 -7.56
N ALA A 86 -7.46 -19.01 -7.89
CA ALA A 86 -7.40 -19.68 -9.19
C ALA A 86 -8.01 -18.83 -10.31
N ASP A 87 -7.77 -19.25 -11.56
CA ASP A 87 -8.37 -18.63 -12.74
C ASP A 87 -9.91 -18.65 -12.64
N ALA A 88 -10.54 -17.51 -12.91
CA ALA A 88 -11.98 -17.30 -12.88
C ALA A 88 -12.66 -17.70 -11.54
N ALA A 89 -11.95 -17.66 -10.42
CA ALA A 89 -12.44 -18.17 -9.14
C ALA A 89 -13.67 -17.44 -8.59
N PHE A 90 -13.83 -16.13 -8.84
CA PHE A 90 -15.02 -15.34 -8.49
C PHE A 90 -15.88 -15.00 -9.71
N ALA A 91 -15.46 -15.37 -10.92
CA ALA A 91 -16.06 -14.88 -12.14
C ALA A 91 -17.58 -15.02 -12.20
N ASN A 92 -18.24 -14.02 -12.80
CA ASN A 92 -19.69 -13.94 -13.03
C ASN A 92 -20.56 -13.88 -11.75
N ASN A 93 -20.01 -13.41 -10.62
CA ASN A 93 -20.82 -13.14 -9.43
C ASN A 93 -21.34 -11.70 -9.44
N SER A 94 -22.57 -11.54 -9.93
CA SER A 94 -23.20 -10.21 -10.05
C SER A 94 -23.60 -9.58 -8.70
N SER A 95 -23.50 -10.30 -7.59
CA SER A 95 -23.84 -9.77 -6.26
C SER A 95 -22.65 -9.11 -5.56
N LEU A 96 -21.43 -9.50 -5.88
CA LEU A 96 -20.22 -8.98 -5.24
C LEU A 96 -20.04 -7.49 -5.47
N ARG A 97 -19.81 -6.76 -4.39
CA ARG A 97 -19.47 -5.34 -4.38
C ARG A 97 -18.09 -5.09 -3.81
N ARG A 98 -17.67 -5.97 -2.89
CA ARG A 98 -16.40 -5.85 -2.20
C ARG A 98 -15.79 -7.21 -1.94
N VAL A 99 -14.49 -7.34 -2.24
CA VAL A 99 -13.69 -8.52 -1.87
C VAL A 99 -12.47 -8.05 -1.08
N VAL A 100 -12.32 -8.57 0.15
CA VAL A 100 -11.15 -8.32 0.99
C VAL A 100 -10.18 -9.47 0.81
N LEU A 101 -9.00 -9.18 0.29
CA LEU A 101 -7.94 -10.13 0.04
C LEU A 101 -6.94 -10.16 1.20
N PRO A 102 -6.50 -11.34 1.69
CA PRO A 102 -5.61 -11.42 2.83
C PRO A 102 -4.16 -11.11 2.45
N GLU A 103 -3.41 -10.50 3.37
CA GLU A 103 -1.96 -10.50 3.30
C GLU A 103 -1.43 -11.95 3.35
N GLY A 104 -0.40 -12.22 2.53
CA GLY A 104 0.10 -13.57 2.27
C GLY A 104 -0.45 -14.20 0.98
N LEU A 105 -1.44 -13.58 0.33
CA LEU A 105 -1.84 -13.94 -1.03
C LEU A 105 -0.69 -13.59 -1.98
N THR A 106 -0.23 -14.54 -2.80
CA THR A 106 0.91 -14.34 -3.71
C THR A 106 0.52 -14.34 -5.17
N THR A 107 -0.60 -14.97 -5.50
CA THR A 107 -1.03 -15.15 -6.90
C THR A 107 -2.53 -14.94 -7.04
N ILE A 108 -2.91 -14.20 -8.09
CA ILE A 108 -4.29 -14.08 -8.56
C ILE A 108 -4.31 -14.57 -10.00
N GLY A 109 -5.15 -15.56 -10.26
CA GLY A 109 -5.30 -16.21 -11.56
C GLY A 109 -5.99 -15.33 -12.60
N TYR A 110 -5.87 -15.74 -13.86
CA TYR A 110 -6.43 -15.02 -15.00
C TYR A 110 -7.97 -14.94 -14.90
N GLY A 111 -8.51 -13.72 -15.08
CA GLY A 111 -9.95 -13.48 -15.05
C GLY A 111 -10.62 -13.83 -13.72
N ALA A 112 -9.86 -13.83 -12.61
CA ALA A 112 -10.38 -14.26 -11.29
C ALA A 112 -11.66 -13.52 -10.88
N PHE A 113 -11.86 -12.28 -11.32
CA PHE A 113 -13.02 -11.43 -11.05
C PHE A 113 -13.78 -11.04 -12.33
N ASP A 114 -13.64 -11.80 -13.41
CA ASP A 114 -14.25 -11.47 -14.70
C ASP A 114 -15.78 -11.56 -14.64
N GLY A 115 -16.46 -10.55 -15.17
CA GLY A 115 -17.93 -10.49 -15.16
C GLY A 115 -18.60 -10.09 -13.84
N ASP A 116 -17.83 -9.70 -12.81
CA ASP A 116 -18.36 -9.21 -11.53
C ASP A 116 -18.78 -7.75 -11.65
N ALA A 117 -19.89 -7.50 -12.34
CA ALA A 117 -20.30 -6.17 -12.79
C ALA A 117 -20.59 -5.16 -11.65
N ASN A 118 -20.79 -5.61 -10.42
CA ASN A 118 -21.04 -4.74 -9.26
C ASN A 118 -19.81 -4.57 -8.36
N LEU A 119 -18.68 -5.24 -8.66
CA LEU A 119 -17.41 -5.03 -7.96
C LEU A 119 -16.77 -3.76 -8.50
N THR A 120 -16.83 -2.66 -7.74
CA THR A 120 -16.34 -1.36 -8.17
C THR A 120 -14.90 -1.09 -7.79
N ASP A 121 -14.46 -1.63 -6.66
CA ASP A 121 -13.13 -1.39 -6.11
C ASP A 121 -12.45 -2.70 -5.75
N LEU A 122 -11.19 -2.86 -6.18
CA LEU A 122 -10.38 -4.02 -5.86
C LEU A 122 -9.00 -3.60 -5.37
N VAL A 123 -8.68 -3.99 -4.13
CA VAL A 123 -7.38 -3.75 -3.51
C VAL A 123 -6.57 -5.05 -3.52
N ILE A 124 -5.44 -5.03 -4.20
CA ILE A 124 -4.50 -6.14 -4.29
C ILE A 124 -3.45 -5.98 -3.19
N PRO A 125 -3.29 -6.97 -2.27
CA PRO A 125 -2.32 -6.90 -1.18
C PRO A 125 -0.86 -6.76 -1.64
N ASP A 126 -0.02 -6.21 -0.77
CA ASP A 126 1.42 -6.07 -1.03
C ASP A 126 2.16 -7.41 -1.21
N SER A 127 1.59 -8.49 -0.72
CA SER A 127 2.15 -9.84 -0.88
C SER A 127 2.00 -10.43 -2.29
N VAL A 128 1.08 -9.88 -3.13
CA VAL A 128 0.84 -10.37 -4.49
C VAL A 128 1.97 -9.93 -5.42
N THR A 129 2.58 -10.90 -6.11
CA THR A 129 3.64 -10.63 -7.08
C THR A 129 3.18 -10.77 -8.52
N VAL A 130 2.12 -11.54 -8.76
CA VAL A 130 1.57 -11.79 -10.09
C VAL A 130 0.06 -11.61 -10.06
N ALA A 131 -0.42 -10.66 -10.86
CA ALA A 131 -1.85 -10.42 -11.07
C ALA A 131 -2.09 -10.29 -12.58
N ARG A 132 -2.73 -11.31 -13.18
CA ARG A 132 -2.95 -11.38 -14.63
C ARG A 132 -4.43 -11.36 -14.97
N GLY A 133 -4.79 -10.59 -16.01
CA GLY A 133 -6.15 -10.59 -16.52
C GLY A 133 -7.19 -10.16 -15.48
N LEU A 134 -6.85 -9.14 -14.70
CA LEU A 134 -7.81 -8.47 -13.82
C LEU A 134 -8.76 -7.63 -14.66
N VAL A 135 -9.56 -8.30 -15.47
CA VAL A 135 -10.52 -7.67 -16.37
C VAL A 135 -11.89 -7.84 -15.75
N ASN A 136 -12.43 -6.76 -15.23
CA ASN A 136 -13.79 -6.74 -14.71
C ASN A 136 -14.52 -5.54 -15.33
N ASN A 137 -15.70 -5.80 -15.87
CA ASN A 137 -16.56 -4.78 -16.49
C ASN A 137 -17.11 -3.73 -15.50
N GLY A 138 -16.93 -3.96 -14.20
CA GLY A 138 -17.49 -3.10 -13.15
C GLY A 138 -16.47 -2.30 -12.35
N LEU A 139 -15.17 -2.58 -12.46
CA LEU A 139 -14.16 -1.88 -11.68
C LEU A 139 -14.10 -0.39 -12.02
N ASP A 140 -14.34 0.45 -11.05
CA ASP A 140 -14.03 1.87 -11.09
C ASP A 140 -12.57 2.08 -10.69
N THR A 141 -12.15 1.48 -9.59
CA THR A 141 -10.79 1.62 -9.06
C THR A 141 -10.13 0.25 -8.85
N ILE A 142 -8.87 0.13 -9.30
CA ILE A 142 -7.96 -0.95 -8.91
C ILE A 142 -6.75 -0.38 -8.19
N GLU A 143 -6.51 -0.88 -7.00
CA GLU A 143 -5.32 -0.54 -6.20
C GLU A 143 -4.39 -1.75 -6.12
N LEU A 144 -3.17 -1.59 -6.59
CA LEU A 144 -2.16 -2.64 -6.68
C LEU A 144 -1.14 -2.48 -5.57
N GLY A 145 -0.83 -3.59 -4.91
CA GLY A 145 0.21 -3.64 -3.89
C GLY A 145 1.60 -3.36 -4.43
N SER A 146 2.53 -3.06 -3.52
CA SER A 146 3.88 -2.63 -3.86
C SER A 146 4.78 -3.70 -4.49
N LYS A 147 4.36 -4.98 -4.51
CA LYS A 147 5.12 -6.09 -5.10
C LYS A 147 4.61 -6.57 -6.45
N VAL A 148 3.51 -6.03 -6.94
CA VAL A 148 3.02 -6.36 -8.28
C VAL A 148 3.97 -5.76 -9.31
N THR A 149 4.69 -6.62 -10.04
CA THR A 149 5.70 -6.21 -11.03
C THR A 149 5.17 -6.15 -12.45
N GLU A 150 4.10 -6.88 -12.72
CA GLU A 150 3.47 -6.94 -14.05
C GLU A 150 1.97 -6.78 -13.88
N LEU A 151 1.42 -5.71 -14.43
CA LEU A 151 0.00 -5.57 -14.66
C LEU A 151 -0.27 -5.74 -16.15
N TRP A 152 -0.78 -6.89 -16.51
CA TRP A 152 -1.27 -7.14 -17.86
C TRP A 152 -2.77 -6.88 -17.89
N MET A 153 -3.13 -5.69 -18.32
CA MET A 153 -4.51 -5.36 -18.66
C MET A 153 -4.66 -5.48 -20.17
N THR A 154 -5.21 -6.60 -20.61
CA THR A 154 -5.66 -6.78 -22.00
C THR A 154 -7.18 -6.68 -22.02
N PRO A 155 -7.75 -5.52 -22.34
CA PRO A 155 -9.20 -5.39 -22.42
C PRO A 155 -9.71 -6.19 -23.61
N ARG A 156 -10.32 -7.32 -23.35
CA ARG A 156 -11.25 -7.96 -24.28
C ARG A 156 -12.61 -7.32 -24.05
N GLU A 157 -13.00 -6.37 -24.90
CA GLU A 157 -14.38 -5.83 -25.00
C GLU A 157 -15.01 -5.31 -23.68
N SER A 158 -14.27 -5.29 -22.58
CA SER A 158 -14.73 -4.91 -21.25
C SER A 158 -14.15 -3.56 -20.83
N ALA A 159 -14.86 -2.84 -19.98
CA ALA A 159 -14.44 -1.54 -19.50
C ALA A 159 -13.10 -1.63 -18.75
N THR A 160 -12.18 -0.79 -19.13
CA THR A 160 -10.94 -0.55 -18.37
C THR A 160 -11.30 0.09 -17.04
N PRO A 161 -10.63 -0.22 -15.92
CA PRO A 161 -10.78 0.54 -14.69
C PRO A 161 -10.56 2.02 -14.96
N ARG A 162 -11.44 2.85 -14.39
CA ARG A 162 -11.28 4.30 -14.55
C ARG A 162 -10.05 4.80 -13.83
N HIS A 163 -9.71 4.18 -12.71
CA HIS A 163 -8.61 4.60 -11.86
C HIS A 163 -7.68 3.42 -11.54
N ILE A 164 -6.38 3.61 -11.76
CA ILE A 164 -5.33 2.65 -11.46
C ILE A 164 -4.40 3.25 -10.43
N ILE A 165 -4.22 2.57 -9.30
CA ILE A 165 -3.30 2.98 -8.25
C ILE A 165 -2.25 1.89 -8.06
N VAL A 166 -0.98 2.24 -8.10
CA VAL A 166 0.14 1.34 -7.77
C VAL A 166 0.89 1.94 -6.59
N ARG A 167 0.91 1.23 -5.46
CA ARG A 167 1.45 1.75 -4.19
C ARG A 167 2.94 2.06 -4.20
N GLY A 168 3.70 1.60 -5.18
CA GLY A 168 5.14 1.81 -5.24
C GLY A 168 5.95 0.74 -4.47
N GLY A 169 7.26 0.99 -4.28
CA GLY A 169 8.15 0.06 -3.57
C GLY A 169 8.73 -1.07 -4.41
N ASN A 170 8.48 -1.08 -5.70
CA ASN A 170 8.94 -2.06 -6.68
C ASN A 170 9.89 -1.42 -7.68
N ASP A 171 11.09 -2.01 -7.92
CA ASP A 171 11.91 -1.65 -9.09
C ASP A 171 11.42 -2.37 -10.38
N GLY A 172 10.12 -2.68 -10.43
CA GLY A 172 9.43 -3.35 -11.51
C GLY A 172 9.12 -2.46 -12.71
N GLU A 173 8.76 -3.11 -13.79
CA GLU A 173 8.24 -2.48 -14.99
C GLU A 173 6.71 -2.55 -14.98
N PHE A 174 6.07 -1.41 -15.11
CA PHE A 174 4.64 -1.33 -15.33
C PHE A 174 4.34 -1.39 -16.82
N TYR A 175 3.52 -2.34 -17.21
CA TYR A 175 3.16 -2.60 -18.59
C TYR A 175 1.65 -2.45 -18.77
N TYR A 176 1.24 -1.49 -19.58
CA TYR A 176 -0.16 -1.28 -19.90
C TYR A 176 -0.38 -1.45 -21.41
N GLU A 177 -1.11 -2.49 -21.78
CA GLU A 177 -1.47 -2.81 -23.17
C GLU A 177 -2.99 -2.64 -23.38
N GLY A 178 -3.54 -1.53 -22.89
CA GLY A 178 -4.97 -1.24 -23.02
C GLY A 178 -5.29 -0.54 -24.33
N LYS A 179 -6.08 -1.18 -25.19
CA LYS A 179 -6.87 -0.50 -26.22
C LYS A 179 -8.32 -0.80 -25.90
N ALA A 180 -8.88 -0.01 -24.99
CA ALA A 180 -10.27 -0.19 -24.62
C ALA A 180 -11.18 0.31 -25.73
N SER A 181 -12.09 -0.54 -26.17
CA SER A 181 -13.21 -0.12 -27.02
C SER A 181 -14.10 0.93 -26.34
N ASN A 182 -14.01 1.08 -25.01
CA ASN A 182 -14.84 1.93 -24.18
C ASN A 182 -14.10 3.11 -23.50
N GLY A 183 -12.86 3.37 -23.88
CA GLY A 183 -12.08 4.52 -23.39
C GLY A 183 -10.82 4.12 -22.63
N ARG A 184 -9.94 5.11 -22.45
CA ARG A 184 -8.71 5.01 -21.66
C ARG A 184 -9.03 5.22 -20.16
N PRO A 185 -8.15 4.80 -19.24
CA PRO A 185 -8.32 5.15 -17.83
C PRO A 185 -8.41 6.67 -17.64
N ASP A 186 -9.27 7.10 -16.73
CA ASP A 186 -9.31 8.51 -16.33
C ASP A 186 -8.00 8.88 -15.64
N SER A 187 -7.45 7.96 -14.84
CA SER A 187 -6.19 8.23 -14.16
C SER A 187 -5.36 6.99 -13.84
N ALA A 188 -4.05 7.20 -13.71
CA ALA A 188 -3.14 6.24 -13.08
C ALA A 188 -2.16 6.96 -12.16
N PHE A 189 -2.03 6.44 -10.95
CA PHE A 189 -1.10 6.91 -9.93
C PHE A 189 -0.05 5.84 -9.63
N PHE A 190 1.22 6.24 -9.62
CA PHE A 190 2.35 5.38 -9.29
C PHE A 190 3.13 5.95 -8.12
N GLY A 191 3.20 5.17 -7.03
CA GLY A 191 3.97 5.52 -5.84
C GLY A 191 5.49 5.38 -6.03
N GLU A 192 6.24 5.92 -5.10
CA GLU A 192 7.70 5.92 -5.12
C GLU A 192 8.28 4.50 -5.17
N GLY A 193 9.41 4.35 -5.88
CA GLY A 193 10.11 3.07 -6.06
C GLY A 193 9.80 2.37 -7.40
N MET A 194 8.73 2.74 -8.08
CA MET A 194 8.52 2.34 -9.47
C MET A 194 9.47 3.10 -10.38
N THR A 195 10.10 2.41 -11.33
CA THR A 195 11.19 3.01 -12.13
C THR A 195 10.96 2.98 -13.64
N ARG A 196 10.21 1.99 -14.15
CA ARG A 196 10.00 1.81 -15.59
C ARG A 196 8.52 1.72 -15.93
N PHE A 197 8.11 2.46 -16.98
CA PHE A 197 6.72 2.59 -17.40
C PHE A 197 6.59 2.44 -18.90
N THR A 198 5.72 1.56 -19.37
CA THR A 198 5.41 1.38 -20.80
C THR A 198 3.90 1.38 -21.01
N PHE A 199 3.44 2.32 -21.82
CA PHE A 199 2.07 2.45 -22.27
C PHE A 199 2.04 2.22 -23.78
N TRP A 200 1.36 1.17 -24.26
CA TRP A 200 1.41 0.78 -25.67
C TRP A 200 0.36 1.44 -26.54
N PHE A 201 -0.91 1.35 -26.17
CA PHE A 201 -1.99 1.85 -27.03
C PHE A 201 -2.68 3.07 -26.44
N ASP A 202 -2.85 3.13 -25.11
CA ASP A 202 -3.47 4.24 -24.44
C ASP A 202 -2.62 4.71 -23.26
N THR A 203 -2.59 6.03 -23.04
CA THR A 203 -2.08 6.65 -21.82
C THR A 203 -3.27 7.18 -21.03
N PRO A 204 -3.36 7.00 -19.70
CA PRO A 204 -4.42 7.59 -18.89
C PRO A 204 -4.58 9.09 -19.13
N ARG A 205 -5.80 9.62 -18.94
CA ARG A 205 -6.05 11.05 -19.08
C ARG A 205 -5.22 11.88 -18.11
N VAL A 206 -5.11 11.39 -16.87
CA VAL A 206 -4.22 11.94 -15.83
C VAL A 206 -3.24 10.85 -15.43
N LEU A 207 -1.95 11.13 -15.51
CA LEU A 207 -0.88 10.21 -15.15
C LEU A 207 0.00 10.84 -14.08
N VAL A 208 0.11 10.20 -12.92
CA VAL A 208 0.99 10.64 -11.83
C VAL A 208 2.16 9.66 -11.69
N LEU A 209 3.36 10.17 -11.87
CA LEU A 209 4.60 9.41 -11.86
C LEU A 209 5.44 9.74 -10.62
N PRO A 210 6.16 8.75 -10.05
CA PRO A 210 7.04 8.97 -8.92
C PRO A 210 8.32 9.73 -9.30
N SER A 211 9.05 10.19 -8.29
CA SER A 211 10.39 10.81 -8.48
C SER A 211 11.45 9.81 -8.95
N THR A 212 11.17 8.52 -8.83
CA THR A 212 12.08 7.40 -9.12
C THR A 212 12.10 6.96 -10.58
N VAL A 213 11.39 7.63 -11.48
CA VAL A 213 11.35 7.30 -12.92
C VAL A 213 12.75 7.22 -13.51
N GLU A 214 13.06 6.08 -14.13
CA GLU A 214 14.30 5.82 -14.89
C GLU A 214 14.06 5.61 -16.38
N GLU A 215 12.89 5.08 -16.74
CA GLU A 215 12.47 4.87 -18.13
C GLU A 215 10.95 5.04 -18.23
N ILE A 216 10.52 5.75 -19.27
CA ILE A 216 9.10 5.88 -19.60
C ILE A 216 8.88 5.87 -21.11
N LYS A 217 7.90 5.09 -21.56
CA LYS A 217 7.41 5.04 -22.94
C LYS A 217 5.92 5.33 -22.92
N LEU A 218 5.51 6.38 -23.61
CA LEU A 218 4.10 6.77 -23.74
C LEU A 218 3.54 6.27 -25.08
N ALA A 219 2.23 6.04 -25.11
CA ALA A 219 1.53 5.55 -26.30
C ALA A 219 1.65 6.56 -27.46
N ALA A 220 2.45 6.22 -28.47
CA ALA A 220 2.70 7.09 -29.62
C ALA A 220 1.57 7.04 -30.68
N ASP A 221 0.87 5.90 -30.77
CA ASP A 221 -0.18 5.66 -31.78
C ASP A 221 -1.58 6.11 -31.32
N MET A 222 -1.69 6.76 -30.16
CA MET A 222 -2.93 7.30 -29.64
C MET A 222 -3.39 8.52 -30.46
N ASP A 223 -4.70 8.73 -30.53
CA ASP A 223 -5.31 9.88 -31.21
C ASP A 223 -4.77 11.22 -30.66
N ASP A 224 -4.51 12.18 -31.56
CA ASP A 224 -3.89 13.47 -31.21
C ASP A 224 -4.76 14.32 -30.27
N ASP A 225 -6.09 14.26 -30.38
CA ASP A 225 -6.99 14.95 -29.45
C ASP A 225 -6.92 14.34 -28.05
N LEU A 226 -6.76 13.02 -27.96
CA LEU A 226 -6.57 12.32 -26.68
C LEU A 226 -5.22 12.65 -26.05
N LYS A 227 -4.14 12.73 -26.88
CA LYS A 227 -2.81 13.18 -26.41
C LYS A 227 -2.85 14.60 -25.89
N ALA A 228 -3.53 15.51 -26.61
CA ALA A 228 -3.68 16.90 -26.22
C ALA A 228 -4.40 17.08 -24.88
N GLY A 229 -5.34 16.18 -24.58
CA GLY A 229 -6.07 16.16 -23.31
C GLY A 229 -5.42 15.29 -22.21
N THR A 230 -4.17 14.86 -22.37
CA THR A 230 -3.44 14.11 -21.35
C THR A 230 -2.64 15.05 -20.46
N GLU A 231 -2.81 14.91 -19.14
CA GLU A 231 -2.05 15.63 -18.13
C GLU A 231 -1.10 14.66 -17.43
N ILE A 232 0.18 15.03 -17.31
CA ILE A 232 1.20 14.21 -16.65
C ILE A 232 1.80 15.00 -15.49
N TYR A 233 1.80 14.40 -14.34
CA TYR A 233 2.33 14.92 -13.08
C TYR A 233 3.52 14.10 -12.64
N VAL A 234 4.59 14.72 -12.19
CA VAL A 234 5.79 14.05 -11.69
C VAL A 234 6.05 14.49 -10.26
N ALA A 235 6.22 13.54 -9.34
CA ALA A 235 6.52 13.79 -7.93
C ALA A 235 7.99 14.24 -7.74
N ALA A 236 8.46 15.14 -8.60
CA ALA A 236 9.82 15.65 -8.57
C ALA A 236 9.87 17.08 -9.15
N PRO A 237 10.83 17.92 -8.70
CA PRO A 237 10.97 19.27 -9.21
C PRO A 237 11.25 19.33 -10.70
N LYS A 238 10.78 20.38 -11.34
CA LYS A 238 11.08 20.70 -12.75
C LYS A 238 12.60 20.68 -12.99
N GLY A 239 13.02 20.01 -14.05
CA GLY A 239 14.44 19.86 -14.41
C GLY A 239 15.16 18.70 -13.69
N SER A 240 14.50 17.96 -12.81
CA SER A 240 15.02 16.71 -12.26
C SER A 240 15.18 15.63 -13.36
N LYS A 241 15.84 14.51 -13.03
CA LYS A 241 15.99 13.38 -13.94
C LYS A 241 14.61 12.83 -14.38
N ALA A 242 13.71 12.57 -13.41
CA ALA A 242 12.37 12.06 -13.70
C ALA A 242 11.57 13.03 -14.58
N TRP A 243 11.61 14.32 -14.27
CA TRP A 243 10.98 15.36 -15.09
C TRP A 243 11.51 15.34 -16.53
N THR A 244 12.84 15.36 -16.69
CA THR A 244 13.49 15.44 -18.02
C THR A 244 13.20 14.19 -18.86
N LEU A 245 13.20 13.01 -18.26
CA LEU A 245 12.84 11.76 -18.94
C LEU A 245 11.38 11.79 -19.40
N THR A 246 10.46 12.24 -18.53
CA THR A 246 9.04 12.34 -18.87
C THR A 246 8.80 13.38 -19.96
N GLU A 247 9.41 14.55 -19.86
CA GLU A 247 9.31 15.60 -20.90
C GLU A 247 9.82 15.12 -22.27
N THR A 248 10.92 14.34 -22.27
CA THR A 248 11.46 13.74 -23.49
C THR A 248 10.49 12.72 -24.08
N ALA A 249 9.98 11.80 -23.26
CA ALA A 249 9.02 10.80 -23.71
C ALA A 249 7.72 11.43 -24.25
N MET A 250 7.25 12.54 -23.64
CA MET A 250 6.11 13.30 -24.16
C MET A 250 6.39 13.87 -25.56
N LYS A 251 7.56 14.48 -25.75
CA LYS A 251 7.98 15.03 -27.07
C LYS A 251 8.07 13.94 -28.13
N ASP A 252 8.72 12.81 -27.79
CA ASP A 252 8.94 11.69 -28.71
C ASP A 252 7.63 11.02 -29.15
N ALA A 253 6.65 10.97 -28.26
CA ALA A 253 5.33 10.40 -28.52
C ALA A 253 4.28 11.41 -29.01
N GLY A 254 4.64 12.69 -29.15
CA GLY A 254 3.78 13.75 -29.69
C GLY A 254 2.77 14.35 -28.70
N TYR A 255 3.04 14.28 -27.39
CA TYR A 255 2.21 14.91 -26.36
C TYR A 255 2.56 16.38 -26.18
N ASN A 256 1.58 17.17 -25.69
CA ASN A 256 1.81 18.56 -25.35
C ASN A 256 2.55 18.70 -24.02
N THR A 257 3.82 19.12 -24.07
CA THR A 257 4.64 19.30 -22.85
C THR A 257 4.20 20.45 -21.95
N ALA A 258 3.26 21.30 -22.38
CA ALA A 258 2.63 22.27 -21.49
C ALA A 258 1.73 21.60 -20.43
N ASN A 259 1.34 20.35 -20.64
CA ASN A 259 0.57 19.53 -19.72
C ASN A 259 1.46 18.65 -18.81
N LEU A 260 2.72 19.00 -18.61
CA LEU A 260 3.62 18.41 -17.64
C LEU A 260 3.71 19.28 -16.38
N PHE A 261 3.37 18.71 -15.21
CA PHE A 261 3.24 19.42 -13.94
C PHE A 261 4.04 18.74 -12.83
N GLU A 262 4.44 19.52 -11.82
CA GLU A 262 4.96 18.98 -10.56
C GLU A 262 3.79 18.42 -9.72
N TYR A 263 3.98 17.24 -9.12
CA TYR A 263 3.00 16.62 -8.25
C TYR A 263 3.36 16.84 -6.78
N THR A 264 2.39 17.29 -5.98
CA THR A 264 2.50 17.41 -4.53
C THR A 264 1.28 16.80 -3.84
N THR A 265 1.49 16.14 -2.70
CA THR A 265 0.41 15.57 -1.88
C THR A 265 -0.19 16.60 -0.93
N PRO A 266 -1.47 16.46 -0.54
CA PRO A 266 -2.07 17.35 0.46
C PRO A 266 -1.46 17.11 1.84
N GLN A 267 -1.44 18.18 2.65
CA GLN A 267 -1.17 18.10 4.09
C GLN A 267 -2.49 17.78 4.82
N VAL A 268 -2.53 16.67 5.55
CA VAL A 268 -3.71 16.23 6.30
C VAL A 268 -3.52 16.50 7.77
N THR A 269 -4.46 17.22 8.38
CA THR A 269 -4.48 17.49 9.82
C THR A 269 -5.79 17.01 10.44
N VAL A 270 -5.72 16.59 11.71
CA VAL A 270 -6.87 16.11 12.47
C VAL A 270 -7.00 16.93 13.75
N SER A 271 -8.25 17.24 14.13
CA SER A 271 -8.56 17.96 15.35
C SER A 271 -9.87 17.49 15.96
N GLY A 272 -10.10 17.81 17.24
CA GLY A 272 -11.31 17.47 17.97
C GLY A 272 -11.10 17.50 19.47
N THR A 273 -12.18 17.37 20.25
CA THR A 273 -12.09 17.33 21.71
C THR A 273 -11.32 16.10 22.16
N GLY A 274 -10.25 16.28 22.92
CA GLY A 274 -9.39 15.21 23.40
C GLY A 274 -8.40 14.67 22.36
N ILE A 275 -8.39 15.22 21.14
CA ILE A 275 -7.42 14.88 20.10
C ILE A 275 -6.21 15.83 20.21
N ASN A 276 -5.03 15.22 20.27
CA ASN A 276 -3.76 15.94 20.37
C ASN A 276 -2.79 15.37 19.32
N GLU A 277 -2.00 16.23 18.71
CA GLU A 277 -0.90 15.79 17.85
C GLU A 277 0.07 14.94 18.64
N ALA A 278 0.47 13.84 18.06
CA ALA A 278 1.38 12.89 18.66
C ALA A 278 2.23 12.25 17.55
N GLY A 279 3.21 12.99 17.13
CA GLY A 279 4.09 12.52 16.12
C GLY A 279 3.60 12.74 14.68
N ALA A 280 3.79 11.74 13.84
CA ALA A 280 3.20 11.71 12.49
C ALA A 280 1.69 11.43 12.50
N GLY A 281 1.07 11.39 13.69
CA GLY A 281 -0.34 11.11 13.87
C GLY A 281 -0.92 11.89 15.05
N TYR A 282 -1.99 11.34 15.62
CA TYR A 282 -2.75 11.96 16.68
C TYR A 282 -3.08 10.95 17.77
N THR A 283 -3.31 11.43 18.99
CA THR A 283 -3.88 10.61 20.07
C THR A 283 -5.22 11.19 20.48
N LEU A 284 -6.19 10.31 20.69
CA LEU A 284 -7.47 10.62 21.30
C LEU A 284 -7.44 10.15 22.76
N THR A 285 -7.61 11.06 23.72
CA THR A 285 -7.86 10.71 25.12
C THR A 285 -9.37 10.65 25.32
N SER A 286 -9.91 9.44 25.34
CA SER A 286 -11.34 9.20 25.54
C SER A 286 -11.57 7.83 26.17
N SER A 287 -12.77 7.62 26.73
CA SER A 287 -13.19 6.31 27.21
C SER A 287 -13.76 5.47 26.05
N VAL A 288 -13.54 4.16 26.10
CA VAL A 288 -14.19 3.21 25.19
C VAL A 288 -15.71 3.43 25.22
N GLY A 289 -16.33 3.43 24.04
CA GLY A 289 -17.76 3.67 23.88
C GLY A 289 -18.19 5.14 23.91
N THR A 290 -17.27 6.09 24.08
CA THR A 290 -17.59 7.53 24.05
C THR A 290 -17.47 8.09 22.65
N PRO A 291 -18.55 8.60 22.02
CA PRO A 291 -18.47 9.23 20.70
C PRO A 291 -17.60 10.49 20.72
N THR A 292 -16.68 10.59 19.80
CA THR A 292 -15.79 11.74 19.63
C THR A 292 -15.83 12.20 18.18
N THR A 293 -16.05 13.50 17.95
CA THR A 293 -15.97 14.07 16.61
C THR A 293 -14.54 14.32 16.22
N VAL A 294 -14.08 13.64 15.18
CA VAL A 294 -12.79 13.78 14.51
C VAL A 294 -12.98 14.71 13.32
N LYS A 295 -12.42 15.92 13.38
CA LYS A 295 -12.43 16.87 12.26
C LYS A 295 -11.15 16.68 11.46
N VAL A 296 -11.29 16.57 10.15
CA VAL A 296 -10.18 16.38 9.21
C VAL A 296 -10.07 17.61 8.32
N SER A 297 -8.86 18.12 8.13
CA SER A 297 -8.58 19.18 7.17
C SER A 297 -7.43 18.74 6.26
N ALA A 298 -7.60 18.90 4.95
CA ALA A 298 -6.60 18.64 3.93
C ALA A 298 -6.28 19.93 3.19
N GLN A 299 -5.00 20.33 3.16
CA GLN A 299 -4.53 21.59 2.56
C GLN A 299 -3.45 21.33 1.51
N GLY A 300 -3.39 22.17 0.47
CA GLY A 300 -2.40 22.05 -0.60
C GLY A 300 -2.62 20.82 -1.47
N GLY A 301 -1.59 20.41 -2.20
CA GLY A 301 -1.68 19.38 -3.22
C GLY A 301 -1.95 19.95 -4.61
N THR A 302 -1.64 19.16 -5.64
CA THR A 302 -1.64 19.64 -7.05
C THR A 302 -2.96 19.40 -7.76
N LEU A 303 -3.72 18.39 -7.32
CA LEU A 303 -4.98 17.97 -7.96
C LEU A 303 -6.18 18.41 -7.12
N GLY A 304 -7.26 18.82 -7.79
CA GLY A 304 -8.52 19.17 -7.14
C GLY A 304 -9.34 17.93 -6.75
N GLY A 305 -10.42 18.15 -5.99
CA GLY A 305 -11.29 17.07 -5.52
C GLY A 305 -10.61 16.20 -4.44
N ARG A 306 -11.16 16.19 -3.24
CA ARG A 306 -10.62 15.35 -2.14
C ARG A 306 -11.72 14.50 -1.57
N GLU A 307 -11.39 13.24 -1.34
CA GLU A 307 -12.27 12.28 -0.69
C GLU A 307 -11.60 11.75 0.58
N MET A 308 -12.40 11.42 1.56
CA MET A 308 -11.96 10.89 2.84
C MET A 308 -12.52 9.49 3.06
N ARG A 309 -11.70 8.61 3.58
CA ARG A 309 -12.10 7.29 4.09
C ARG A 309 -11.66 7.16 5.54
N VAL A 310 -12.46 6.47 6.34
CA VAL A 310 -12.16 6.24 7.75
C VAL A 310 -12.12 4.74 8.03
N VAL A 311 -11.01 4.28 8.59
CA VAL A 311 -10.74 2.87 8.86
C VAL A 311 -10.37 2.70 10.32
N GLN A 312 -11.03 1.78 11.03
CA GLN A 312 -10.61 1.36 12.36
C GLN A 312 -9.60 0.22 12.26
N ILE A 313 -8.52 0.31 12.98
CA ILE A 313 -7.47 -0.72 13.07
C ILE A 313 -7.56 -1.33 14.46
N GLY A 314 -7.79 -2.64 14.53
CA GLY A 314 -7.80 -3.41 15.77
C GLY A 314 -6.39 -3.65 16.32
N ALA A 315 -6.28 -4.13 17.56
CA ALA A 315 -5.02 -4.48 18.20
C ALA A 315 -4.23 -5.57 17.45
N ASP A 316 -4.92 -6.42 16.71
CA ASP A 316 -4.36 -7.49 15.87
C ASP A 316 -4.02 -7.01 14.45
N GLY A 317 -4.17 -5.71 14.18
CA GLY A 317 -3.98 -5.12 12.85
C GLY A 317 -5.16 -5.33 11.89
N THR A 318 -6.27 -5.89 12.36
CA THR A 318 -7.48 -6.05 11.53
C THR A 318 -8.06 -4.69 11.18
N GLU A 319 -8.27 -4.44 9.88
CA GLU A 319 -8.87 -3.22 9.37
C GLU A 319 -10.38 -3.38 9.20
N THR A 320 -11.13 -2.40 9.70
CA THR A 320 -12.58 -2.28 9.50
C THR A 320 -12.90 -0.92 8.92
N VAL A 321 -13.42 -0.86 7.71
CA VAL A 321 -13.87 0.40 7.10
C VAL A 321 -15.12 0.88 7.81
N LEU A 322 -15.05 2.06 8.42
CA LEU A 322 -16.15 2.71 9.13
C LEU A 322 -16.90 3.68 8.23
N GLN A 323 -16.19 4.34 7.32
CA GLN A 323 -16.71 5.18 6.26
C GLN A 323 -15.87 4.91 5.02
N ASP A 324 -16.49 4.56 3.92
CA ASP A 324 -15.82 4.44 2.62
C ASP A 324 -15.61 5.83 2.00
N TRP A 325 -14.94 5.88 0.87
CA TRP A 325 -14.58 7.13 0.22
C TRP A 325 -15.80 8.03 0.03
N ASP A 326 -15.72 9.25 0.58
CA ASP A 326 -16.75 10.28 0.47
C ASP A 326 -16.10 11.64 0.25
N SER A 327 -16.77 12.50 -0.53
CA SER A 327 -16.22 13.80 -0.93
C SER A 327 -16.13 14.75 0.25
N MET A 328 -14.94 15.29 0.48
CA MET A 328 -14.71 16.33 1.49
C MET A 328 -15.31 17.66 1.04
N GLN A 329 -15.89 18.38 1.98
CA GLN A 329 -16.39 19.75 1.72
C GLN A 329 -15.21 20.70 1.52
N GLY A 330 -15.11 21.34 0.36
CA GLY A 330 -14.02 22.24 0.01
C GLY A 330 -14.48 23.60 -0.46
N SER A 331 -13.58 24.57 -0.40
CA SER A 331 -13.73 25.83 -1.09
C SER A 331 -13.44 25.65 -2.58
N SER A 332 -14.12 26.40 -3.41
CA SER A 332 -13.92 26.41 -4.87
C SER A 332 -12.54 26.91 -5.32
N ASP A 333 -11.72 27.37 -4.40
CA ASP A 333 -10.36 27.88 -4.63
C ASP A 333 -9.23 26.90 -4.27
N GLU A 334 -9.60 25.61 -4.00
CA GLU A 334 -8.69 24.49 -3.78
C GLU A 334 -7.74 24.62 -2.58
N SER A 335 -7.84 25.67 -1.75
CA SER A 335 -6.88 25.91 -0.68
C SER A 335 -7.00 24.93 0.48
N ALA A 336 -8.21 24.50 0.84
CA ALA A 336 -8.46 23.52 1.88
C ALA A 336 -9.79 22.79 1.71
N SER A 337 -9.83 21.51 2.06
CA SER A 337 -11.07 20.75 2.24
C SER A 337 -11.18 20.30 3.69
N THR A 338 -12.40 20.25 4.22
CA THR A 338 -12.66 19.82 5.59
C THR A 338 -13.80 18.83 5.64
N ASP A 339 -13.73 17.88 6.57
CA ASP A 339 -14.80 16.96 6.88
C ASP A 339 -14.74 16.54 8.35
N SER A 340 -15.73 15.77 8.81
CA SER A 340 -15.74 15.28 10.18
C SER A 340 -16.41 13.91 10.27
N TYR A 341 -15.85 13.05 11.11
CA TYR A 341 -16.36 11.73 11.42
C TYR A 341 -16.57 11.58 12.93
N THR A 342 -17.70 11.01 13.35
CA THR A 342 -17.94 10.69 14.77
C THR A 342 -17.49 9.27 15.04
N TRP A 343 -16.34 9.13 15.71
CA TRP A 343 -15.76 7.85 16.08
C TRP A 343 -16.18 7.44 17.49
N THR A 344 -16.67 6.21 17.61
CA THR A 344 -16.94 5.56 18.90
C THR A 344 -16.03 4.36 19.05
N PRO A 345 -14.89 4.47 19.78
CA PRO A 345 -13.94 3.36 19.92
C PRO A 345 -14.60 2.16 20.61
N THR A 346 -14.39 0.96 20.08
CA THR A 346 -15.01 -0.27 20.56
C THR A 346 -14.15 -1.03 21.58
N SER A 347 -12.85 -0.76 21.64
CA SER A 347 -11.92 -1.32 22.62
C SER A 347 -10.76 -0.36 22.91
N ALA A 348 -9.94 -0.67 23.92
CA ALA A 348 -8.84 0.19 24.38
C ALA A 348 -7.65 0.26 23.38
N ASP A 349 -7.51 -0.77 22.54
CA ASP A 349 -6.33 -0.95 21.69
C ASP A 349 -6.67 -0.78 20.19
N VAL A 350 -7.56 0.15 19.89
CA VAL A 350 -7.93 0.49 18.50
C VAL A 350 -7.34 1.82 18.09
N SER A 351 -7.06 1.95 16.80
CA SER A 351 -6.70 3.20 16.15
C SER A 351 -7.68 3.54 15.05
N LEU A 352 -7.84 4.81 14.77
CA LEU A 352 -8.57 5.32 13.62
C LEU A 352 -7.57 5.82 12.60
N ARG A 353 -7.54 5.22 11.41
CA ARG A 353 -6.81 5.76 10.26
C ARG A 353 -7.76 6.60 9.43
N VAL A 354 -7.33 7.80 9.12
CA VAL A 354 -8.01 8.69 8.19
C VAL A 354 -7.17 8.76 6.93
N ASP A 355 -7.74 8.29 5.85
CA ASP A 355 -7.16 8.32 4.52
C ASP A 355 -7.81 9.48 3.75
N VAL A 356 -6.99 10.32 3.14
CA VAL A 356 -7.46 11.38 2.23
C VAL A 356 -6.82 11.12 0.87
N ARG A 357 -7.63 11.09 -0.17
CA ARG A 357 -7.17 11.01 -1.54
C ARG A 357 -7.57 12.25 -2.33
N GLN A 358 -6.75 12.61 -3.29
CA GLN A 358 -7.07 13.56 -4.34
C GLN A 358 -7.53 12.79 -5.57
N ASP A 359 -8.41 13.36 -6.37
CA ASP A 359 -8.69 12.79 -7.68
C ASP A 359 -7.45 13.02 -8.61
N PRO A 360 -6.80 11.98 -9.11
CA PRO A 360 -7.08 10.56 -9.03
C PRO A 360 -6.22 9.78 -8.00
N HIS A 361 -6.62 9.78 -6.76
CA HIS A 361 -6.34 8.72 -5.79
C HIS A 361 -4.94 8.58 -5.16
N ALA A 362 -4.11 9.61 -5.12
CA ALA A 362 -2.98 9.59 -4.19
C ALA A 362 -3.49 9.67 -2.75
N VAL A 363 -3.29 8.60 -1.98
CA VAL A 363 -3.75 8.52 -0.60
C VAL A 363 -2.69 9.09 0.35
N THR A 364 -3.07 10.08 1.15
CA THR A 364 -2.31 10.54 2.32
C THR A 364 -3.04 10.06 3.56
N SER A 365 -2.39 9.27 4.41
CA SER A 365 -2.98 8.71 5.61
C SER A 365 -2.45 9.37 6.87
N THR A 366 -3.32 9.58 7.85
CA THR A 366 -2.95 9.92 9.22
C THR A 366 -3.70 9.04 10.21
N THR A 367 -3.12 8.80 11.39
CA THR A 367 -3.70 7.88 12.38
C THR A 367 -4.01 8.61 13.66
N VAL A 368 -5.19 8.36 14.21
CA VAL A 368 -5.61 8.76 15.57
C VAL A 368 -5.61 7.51 16.43
N THR A 369 -4.68 7.41 17.37
CA THR A 369 -4.59 6.27 18.29
C THR A 369 -5.40 6.56 19.56
N LEU A 370 -6.33 5.69 19.92
CA LEU A 370 -7.02 5.77 21.20
C LEU A 370 -6.02 5.47 22.32
N LYS A 371 -5.81 6.44 23.19
CA LYS A 371 -5.26 6.19 24.52
C LYS A 371 -6.45 6.01 25.46
N ALA A 372 -6.77 4.77 25.78
CA ALA A 372 -7.81 4.51 26.78
C ALA A 372 -7.44 5.22 28.09
N SER A 373 -8.37 5.97 28.63
CA SER A 373 -8.33 6.43 30.01
C SER A 373 -8.50 5.18 30.90
N SER A 374 -7.39 4.51 31.21
CA SER A 374 -7.40 3.46 32.21
C SER A 374 -7.45 4.10 33.59
N ASP A 375 -8.63 4.46 34.05
CA ASP A 375 -8.84 4.71 35.46
C ASP A 375 -8.68 3.41 36.22
N THR A 376 -7.58 3.23 36.95
CA THR A 376 -7.47 2.72 38.30
C THR A 376 -6.05 2.38 38.73
N THR A 377 -5.04 3.12 38.27
CA THR A 377 -3.77 3.18 39.03
C THR A 377 -3.34 4.64 39.06
N PRO A 378 -2.90 5.19 40.20
CA PRO A 378 -2.49 6.58 40.23
C PRO A 378 -1.36 6.76 39.20
N ALA A 379 -1.62 7.52 38.18
CA ALA A 379 -0.66 7.80 37.13
C ALA A 379 0.58 8.42 37.81
N GLN A 380 1.76 7.82 37.61
CA GLN A 380 3.02 8.37 38.11
C GLN A 380 3.34 9.73 37.47
N GLY A 381 2.58 10.16 36.49
CA GLY A 381 2.66 11.47 35.84
C GLY A 381 1.71 11.57 34.64
N ALA A 382 1.68 12.74 34.01
CA ALA A 382 0.87 13.02 32.84
C ALA A 382 1.64 13.87 31.83
N TRP A 383 1.37 13.63 30.56
CA TRP A 383 1.85 14.48 29.49
C TRP A 383 1.10 15.81 29.47
N ALA A 384 1.83 16.90 29.32
CA ALA A 384 1.28 18.24 29.24
C ALA A 384 1.92 19.00 28.06
N TRP A 385 1.14 19.83 27.41
CA TRP A 385 1.61 20.70 26.33
C TRP A 385 1.98 22.06 26.89
N GLY A 386 3.18 22.54 26.57
CA GLY A 386 3.69 23.86 26.96
C GLY A 386 4.00 24.76 25.76
N ALA A 387 4.56 25.92 26.01
CA ALA A 387 4.85 26.92 24.98
C ALA A 387 5.81 26.44 23.86
N ARG A 388 6.58 25.38 24.08
CA ARG A 388 7.60 24.89 23.15
C ARG A 388 7.45 23.40 22.81
N GLY A 389 6.39 22.70 23.33
CA GLY A 389 6.16 21.31 23.06
C GLY A 389 5.65 20.52 24.25
N TRP A 390 5.73 19.20 24.14
CA TRP A 390 5.32 18.27 25.16
C TRP A 390 6.34 18.16 26.29
N TRP A 391 5.84 18.01 27.54
CA TRP A 391 6.60 17.69 28.74
C TRP A 391 5.81 16.71 29.62
N TYR A 392 6.49 15.94 30.44
CA TYR A 392 5.86 14.96 31.32
C TYR A 392 5.87 15.45 32.75
N ARG A 393 4.71 15.58 33.38
CA ARG A 393 4.55 16.05 34.75
C ARG A 393 4.24 14.89 35.68
N TYR A 394 5.06 14.68 36.69
CA TYR A 394 4.79 13.72 37.74
C TYR A 394 3.66 14.19 38.67
N ALA A 395 3.05 13.23 39.42
CA ALA A 395 1.96 13.52 40.36
C ALA A 395 2.37 14.51 41.49
N ASP A 396 3.65 14.56 41.83
CA ASP A 396 4.22 15.49 42.79
C ASP A 396 4.49 16.91 42.21
N GLY A 397 4.17 17.11 40.94
CA GLY A 397 4.35 18.38 40.24
C GLY A 397 5.74 18.56 39.61
N THR A 398 6.70 17.66 39.85
CA THR A 398 8.02 17.70 39.20
C THR A 398 7.96 17.19 37.77
N TYR A 399 9.03 17.39 37.01
CA TYR A 399 9.14 16.92 35.62
C TYR A 399 10.59 16.53 35.28
N PRO A 400 10.83 15.63 34.32
CA PRO A 400 12.18 15.22 33.94
C PRO A 400 12.89 16.36 33.18
N THR A 401 14.15 16.61 33.49
CA THR A 401 15.01 17.57 32.78
C THR A 401 16.34 16.93 32.45
N SER A 402 16.92 17.22 31.30
CA SER A 402 18.22 16.70 30.82
C SER A 402 18.38 15.19 31.07
N THR A 403 17.35 14.41 30.81
CA THR A 403 17.33 12.98 31.16
C THR A 403 16.55 12.15 30.15
N THR A 404 16.80 10.83 30.20
CA THR A 404 16.01 9.82 29.46
C THR A 404 15.09 9.11 30.44
N LYS A 405 13.85 8.90 30.04
CA LYS A 405 12.83 8.17 30.84
C LYS A 405 12.09 7.17 30.00
N THR A 406 11.80 6.03 30.60
CA THR A 406 10.83 5.08 30.04
C THR A 406 9.46 5.40 30.65
N ILE A 407 8.52 5.73 29.78
CA ILE A 407 7.14 6.05 30.12
C ILE A 407 6.26 5.15 29.27
N ASP A 408 5.39 4.37 29.88
CA ASP A 408 4.49 3.41 29.19
C ASP A 408 5.23 2.48 28.22
N GLY A 409 6.41 1.99 28.64
CA GLY A 409 7.25 1.09 27.85
C GLY A 409 8.04 1.74 26.72
N GLN A 410 7.88 3.05 26.47
CA GLN A 410 8.60 3.80 25.46
C GLN A 410 9.67 4.69 26.07
N VAL A 411 10.79 4.86 25.38
CA VAL A 411 11.91 5.68 25.84
C VAL A 411 11.78 7.09 25.28
N TYR A 412 11.80 8.09 26.19
CA TYR A 412 11.73 9.51 25.86
C TYR A 412 12.96 10.26 26.36
N ARG A 413 13.36 11.29 25.66
CA ARG A 413 14.40 12.22 26.10
C ARG A 413 13.84 13.61 26.32
N PHE A 414 14.31 14.24 27.41
CA PHE A 414 13.88 15.57 27.81
C PHE A 414 15.07 16.53 27.79
N ASP A 415 14.84 17.77 27.32
CA ASP A 415 15.84 18.82 27.33
C ASP A 415 16.02 19.43 28.73
N ALA A 416 16.88 20.43 28.84
CA ALA A 416 17.18 21.09 30.13
C ALA A 416 15.97 21.82 30.72
N ASP A 417 15.02 22.22 29.91
CA ASP A 417 13.79 22.90 30.33
C ASP A 417 12.62 21.91 30.55
N GLY A 418 12.86 20.60 30.36
CA GLY A 418 11.88 19.53 30.58
C GLY A 418 10.97 19.24 29.39
N TYR A 419 11.24 19.81 28.22
CA TYR A 419 10.49 19.49 27.01
C TYR A 419 10.98 18.21 26.37
N MET A 420 10.05 17.42 25.91
CA MET A 420 10.29 16.18 25.17
C MET A 420 11.02 16.50 23.84
N ARG A 421 12.09 15.77 23.55
CA ARG A 421 12.86 15.90 22.32
C ARG A 421 12.28 15.03 21.21
N THR A 422 12.31 15.53 20.00
CA THR A 422 11.90 14.83 18.76
C THR A 422 13.02 14.95 17.73
N GLY A 423 12.99 14.12 16.70
CA GLY A 423 14.00 14.09 15.65
C GLY A 423 15.33 13.52 16.13
N TRP A 424 16.42 13.93 15.50
CA TRP A 424 17.75 13.43 15.78
C TRP A 424 18.32 13.99 17.08
N VAL A 425 18.83 13.09 17.90
CA VAL A 425 19.50 13.43 19.16
C VAL A 425 20.85 12.74 19.22
N PHE A 426 21.92 13.55 19.39
CA PHE A 426 23.28 13.04 19.61
C PHE A 426 23.59 13.05 21.10
N GLU A 427 23.90 11.89 21.67
CA GLU A 427 24.19 11.73 23.09
C GLU A 427 25.17 10.59 23.32
N GLN A 428 26.15 10.81 24.20
CA GLN A 428 27.16 9.80 24.57
C GLN A 428 27.87 9.16 23.35
N GLY A 429 28.10 9.94 22.29
CA GLY A 429 28.78 9.48 21.09
C GLY A 429 27.89 8.73 20.07
N ASN A 430 26.60 8.60 20.34
CA ASN A 430 25.64 7.90 19.48
C ASN A 430 24.52 8.82 19.00
N TRP A 431 24.01 8.54 17.81
CA TRP A 431 22.80 9.16 17.29
C TRP A 431 21.58 8.31 17.61
N TYR A 432 20.52 8.96 18.04
CA TYR A 432 19.20 8.41 18.27
C TYR A 432 18.18 9.19 17.45
N TYR A 433 17.12 8.55 17.07
CA TYR A 433 15.99 9.23 16.45
C TYR A 433 14.77 9.10 17.35
N HIS A 434 14.19 10.22 17.70
CA HIS A 434 12.93 10.29 18.41
C HIS A 434 11.85 10.64 17.40
N THR A 435 10.84 9.79 17.29
CA THR A 435 9.67 10.06 16.46
C THR A 435 9.06 11.40 16.86
N LEU A 436 8.15 11.90 16.08
CA LEU A 436 7.42 13.09 16.48
C LEU A 436 6.62 12.89 17.78
N SER A 437 6.22 11.65 18.15
CA SER A 437 5.65 11.35 19.48
C SER A 437 6.67 11.44 20.62
N GLY A 438 7.93 11.69 20.33
CA GLY A 438 9.04 11.69 21.27
C GLY A 438 9.55 10.32 21.63
N ALA A 439 8.87 9.26 21.25
CA ALA A 439 9.33 7.89 21.48
C ALA A 439 10.62 7.60 20.69
N GLN A 440 11.60 6.95 21.33
CA GLN A 440 12.81 6.51 20.67
C GLN A 440 12.46 5.48 19.60
N ALA A 441 12.89 5.70 18.38
CA ALA A 441 12.68 4.81 17.27
C ALA A 441 13.59 3.57 17.35
N SER A 442 13.12 2.45 16.80
CA SER A 442 13.88 1.23 16.56
C SER A 442 13.56 0.69 15.17
N GLY A 443 14.51 -0.02 14.54
CA GLY A 443 14.35 -0.47 13.16
C GLY A 443 14.50 0.66 12.14
N TRP A 444 13.79 0.56 11.04
CA TRP A 444 13.89 1.52 9.94
C TRP A 444 13.19 2.84 10.25
N VAL A 445 13.85 3.94 9.92
CA VAL A 445 13.36 5.32 10.07
C VAL A 445 13.53 6.04 8.75
N LEU A 446 12.46 6.61 8.25
CA LEU A 446 12.50 7.53 7.12
C LEU A 446 12.53 8.97 7.66
N ASP A 447 13.60 9.71 7.35
CA ASP A 447 13.71 11.12 7.64
C ASP A 447 13.97 11.92 6.36
N GLY A 448 13.00 12.71 5.98
CA GLY A 448 12.95 13.31 4.64
C GLY A 448 12.86 12.23 3.56
N VAL A 449 13.87 12.20 2.70
CA VAL A 449 14.00 11.20 1.61
C VAL A 449 15.04 10.11 1.90
N SER A 450 15.52 10.01 3.14
CA SER A 450 16.63 9.13 3.50
C SER A 450 16.21 8.11 4.54
N TRP A 451 16.50 6.85 4.31
CA TRP A 451 16.31 5.79 5.27
C TRP A 451 17.52 5.64 6.18
N TYR A 452 17.26 5.35 7.44
CA TYR A 452 18.22 5.06 8.50
C TYR A 452 17.77 3.81 9.25
N TYR A 453 18.69 3.14 9.92
CA TYR A 453 18.35 1.98 10.75
C TYR A 453 18.80 2.22 12.19
N MET A 454 17.86 2.08 13.10
CA MET A 454 18.08 2.20 14.54
C MET A 454 18.16 0.79 15.12
N ASP A 455 19.24 0.47 15.80
CA ASP A 455 19.42 -0.83 16.45
C ASP A 455 18.24 -1.15 17.37
N PRO A 456 17.54 -2.27 17.17
CA PRO A 456 16.34 -2.56 17.96
C PRO A 456 16.58 -2.75 19.46
N ALA A 457 17.80 -3.12 19.86
CA ALA A 457 18.13 -3.35 21.27
C ALA A 457 18.57 -2.07 21.99
N THR A 458 19.25 -1.16 21.28
CA THR A 458 19.86 0.03 21.89
C THR A 458 19.19 1.33 21.45
N GLY A 459 18.50 1.31 20.32
CA GLY A 459 17.94 2.50 19.67
C GLY A 459 18.98 3.43 19.03
N THR A 460 20.24 2.98 18.92
CA THR A 460 21.32 3.78 18.30
C THR A 460 21.30 3.65 16.78
N MET A 461 21.64 4.73 16.09
CA MET A 461 21.78 4.70 14.62
C MET A 461 22.92 3.75 14.21
N VAL A 462 22.60 2.82 13.33
CA VAL A 462 23.57 1.87 12.77
C VAL A 462 24.25 2.48 11.54
N THR A 463 25.53 2.16 11.36
CA THR A 463 26.30 2.45 10.14
C THR A 463 26.98 1.17 9.64
N GLY A 464 27.33 1.13 8.34
CA GLY A 464 27.87 -0.08 7.73
C GLY A 464 26.78 -1.11 7.42
N TRP A 465 27.16 -2.38 7.43
CA TRP A 465 26.24 -3.46 7.08
C TRP A 465 25.22 -3.76 8.20
N VAL A 466 23.97 -3.86 7.83
CA VAL A 466 22.89 -4.32 8.71
C VAL A 466 22.11 -5.43 8.04
N LYS A 467 21.74 -6.44 8.83
CA LYS A 467 20.86 -7.51 8.39
C LYS A 467 19.49 -7.31 9.02
N ASP A 468 18.47 -7.17 8.18
CA ASP A 468 17.09 -7.14 8.62
C ASP A 468 16.30 -8.22 7.90
N GLY A 469 15.70 -9.12 8.67
CA GLY A 469 15.09 -10.34 8.15
C GLY A 469 16.08 -11.19 7.33
N ALA A 470 15.73 -11.48 6.08
CA ALA A 470 16.56 -12.26 5.16
C ALA A 470 17.55 -11.40 4.35
N HIS A 471 17.50 -10.08 4.46
CA HIS A 471 18.21 -9.17 3.58
C HIS A 471 19.31 -8.39 4.28
N TRP A 472 20.37 -8.05 3.51
CA TRP A 472 21.43 -7.17 3.93
C TRP A 472 21.27 -5.79 3.30
N TYR A 473 21.61 -4.75 4.08
CA TYR A 473 21.58 -3.35 3.69
C TYR A 473 22.89 -2.69 4.10
N TYR A 474 23.24 -1.59 3.45
CA TYR A 474 24.44 -0.85 3.81
C TYR A 474 24.10 0.62 4.13
N LEU A 475 24.37 1.00 5.36
CA LEU A 475 24.21 2.36 5.86
C LEU A 475 25.54 3.10 5.73
N SER A 476 25.50 4.29 5.17
CA SER A 476 26.71 5.13 4.98
C SER A 476 27.47 5.30 6.29
N PRO A 477 28.76 4.93 6.34
CA PRO A 477 29.58 5.17 7.54
C PRO A 477 29.70 6.64 7.93
N ALA A 478 29.52 7.55 6.97
CA ALA A 478 29.67 8.98 7.19
C ALA A 478 28.43 9.63 7.85
N ASN A 479 27.21 9.11 7.60
CA ASN A 479 25.98 9.79 8.00
C ASN A 479 24.80 8.87 8.30
N GLY A 480 24.97 7.55 8.27
CA GLY A 480 23.95 6.56 8.58
C GLY A 480 22.85 6.37 7.53
N LYS A 481 22.87 7.08 6.41
CA LYS A 481 21.87 6.95 5.35
C LYS A 481 21.99 5.60 4.65
N MET A 482 20.88 4.95 4.40
CA MET A 482 20.85 3.75 3.55
C MET A 482 21.35 4.11 2.14
N LEU A 483 22.29 3.32 1.65
CA LEU A 483 22.83 3.47 0.30
C LEU A 483 22.13 2.53 -0.67
N THR A 484 22.08 2.95 -1.94
CA THR A 484 21.59 2.16 -3.07
C THR A 484 22.57 2.23 -4.22
N GLY A 485 22.46 1.31 -5.19
CA GLY A 485 23.37 1.22 -6.31
C GLY A 485 24.70 0.57 -5.93
N TRP A 486 25.76 0.94 -6.64
CA TRP A 486 27.09 0.38 -6.42
C TRP A 486 27.75 0.96 -5.16
N VAL A 487 28.18 0.09 -4.27
CA VAL A 487 28.87 0.44 -3.04
C VAL A 487 30.19 -0.31 -2.96
N LYS A 488 31.25 0.39 -2.61
CA LYS A 488 32.55 -0.20 -2.32
C LYS A 488 32.74 -0.25 -0.80
N ASP A 489 32.99 -1.44 -0.28
CA ASP A 489 33.36 -1.65 1.13
C ASP A 489 34.64 -2.48 1.20
N GLY A 490 35.69 -1.88 1.75
CA GLY A 490 37.03 -2.41 1.65
C GLY A 490 37.49 -2.55 0.18
N ASP A 491 37.93 -3.74 -0.20
CA ASP A 491 38.37 -4.04 -1.57
C ASP A 491 37.24 -4.63 -2.44
N ALA A 492 36.08 -4.87 -1.88
CA ALA A 492 34.97 -5.50 -2.58
C ALA A 492 33.91 -4.48 -3.04
N TRP A 493 33.30 -4.77 -4.18
CA TRP A 493 32.13 -4.06 -4.68
C TRP A 493 30.85 -4.86 -4.45
N TYR A 494 29.82 -4.16 -4.07
CA TYR A 494 28.47 -4.68 -3.82
C TYR A 494 27.47 -3.86 -4.63
N TYR A 495 26.31 -4.44 -4.88
CA TYR A 495 25.20 -3.69 -5.46
C TYR A 495 23.97 -3.79 -4.56
N LEU A 496 23.42 -2.64 -4.24
CA LEU A 496 22.21 -2.50 -3.43
C LEU A 496 21.10 -2.07 -4.35
N LYS A 497 19.99 -2.78 -4.34
CA LYS A 497 18.87 -2.50 -5.23
C LYS A 497 18.40 -1.05 -5.07
N PRO A 498 18.29 -0.27 -6.16
CA PRO A 498 17.62 1.01 -6.12
C PRO A 498 16.22 0.87 -5.51
N GLY A 499 15.78 1.84 -4.73
CA GLY A 499 14.49 1.85 -4.04
C GLY A 499 14.47 1.03 -2.75
N SER A 500 14.79 -0.27 -2.77
CA SER A 500 14.73 -1.12 -1.57
C SER A 500 15.99 -1.12 -0.71
N GLY A 501 17.15 -0.78 -1.25
CA GLY A 501 18.44 -0.86 -0.55
C GLY A 501 18.96 -2.29 -0.30
N GLN A 502 18.26 -3.33 -0.71
CA GLN A 502 18.63 -4.72 -0.48
C GLN A 502 19.89 -5.11 -1.27
N MET A 503 20.84 -5.77 -0.61
CA MET A 503 22.03 -6.32 -1.25
C MET A 503 21.65 -7.46 -2.20
N VAL A 504 22.22 -7.45 -3.41
CA VAL A 504 22.01 -8.51 -4.40
C VAL A 504 23.05 -9.61 -4.27
N THR A 505 22.64 -10.85 -4.63
CA THR A 505 23.50 -12.03 -4.75
C THR A 505 23.21 -12.75 -6.07
N GLY A 506 24.09 -13.64 -6.51
CA GLY A 506 23.89 -14.42 -7.72
C GLY A 506 24.07 -13.63 -9.02
N ARG A 507 23.29 -13.95 -10.04
CA ARG A 507 23.31 -13.22 -11.33
C ARG A 507 22.24 -12.15 -11.36
N VAL A 508 22.66 -10.92 -11.62
CA VAL A 508 21.75 -9.75 -11.65
C VAL A 508 22.01 -8.93 -12.90
N TRP A 509 20.93 -8.49 -13.53
CA TRP A 509 20.98 -7.56 -14.66
C TRP A 509 20.98 -6.12 -14.11
N ILE A 510 22.07 -5.37 -14.40
CA ILE A 510 22.22 -3.99 -13.96
C ILE A 510 22.53 -3.12 -15.19
N GLY A 511 21.63 -2.19 -15.51
CA GLY A 511 21.68 -1.49 -16.78
C GLY A 511 21.54 -2.47 -17.94
N TRP A 512 22.50 -2.46 -18.86
CA TRP A 512 22.50 -3.31 -20.07
C TRP A 512 23.48 -4.50 -19.97
N LYS A 513 23.87 -4.92 -18.74
CA LYS A 513 24.93 -5.92 -18.54
C LYS A 513 24.60 -6.85 -17.37
N TYR A 514 24.92 -8.14 -17.52
CA TYR A 514 24.91 -9.10 -16.42
C TYR A 514 26.14 -8.96 -15.53
N TYR A 515 25.88 -8.93 -14.23
CA TYR A 515 26.89 -9.00 -13.20
C TYR A 515 26.68 -10.25 -12.35
N ARG A 516 27.75 -10.80 -11.82
CA ARG A 516 27.68 -11.94 -10.92
C ARG A 516 28.20 -11.54 -9.54
N PHE A 517 27.42 -11.89 -8.52
CA PHE A 517 27.75 -11.64 -7.13
C PHE A 517 27.86 -12.98 -6.39
N SER A 518 28.74 -13.05 -5.38
CA SER A 518 28.85 -14.19 -4.47
C SER A 518 27.62 -14.28 -3.57
N ASP A 519 27.50 -15.37 -2.81
CA ASP A 519 26.45 -15.51 -1.79
C ASP A 519 26.61 -14.48 -0.65
N SER A 520 27.81 -13.91 -0.48
CA SER A 520 28.09 -12.78 0.41
C SER A 520 27.89 -11.40 -0.25
N GLY A 521 27.36 -11.34 -1.46
CA GLY A 521 27.05 -10.11 -2.19
C GLY A 521 28.23 -9.41 -2.88
N GLN A 522 29.45 -9.99 -2.84
CA GLN A 522 30.62 -9.41 -3.49
C GLN A 522 30.57 -9.61 -5.00
N TRP A 523 30.82 -8.56 -5.76
CA TRP A 523 30.93 -8.66 -7.21
C TRP A 523 32.11 -9.58 -7.61
N ILE A 524 31.80 -10.54 -8.48
CA ILE A 524 32.75 -11.49 -9.04
C ILE A 524 32.97 -11.10 -10.50
N HIS A 525 34.26 -10.86 -10.85
CA HIS A 525 34.67 -10.49 -12.23
C HIS A 525 34.46 -11.61 -13.23
#